data_65d283bdd3b1799b453851dcc52c9755
#
_entry.id   65d283bdd3b1799b453851dcc52c9755
#
_cell.length_a   1.000
_cell.length_b   1.000
_cell.length_c   1.000
_cell.angle_alpha   90.00
_cell.angle_beta   90.00
_cell.angle_gamma   90.00
#
_symmetry.space_group_name_H-M   'P 1'
#
loop_
_entity.id
_entity.type
_entity.pdbx_description
1 polymer ?
#
loop_
_entity_poly.entity_id
_entity_poly.type
_entity_poly.pdbx_seq_one_letter_code
_entity_poly.pdbx_strand_id
1 'polypeptide(L)'
;MLRALAITLAVITFIHGLIHLLGFAAYWPLAKISEIPYKTTLLWGRLDIGAAGMKIYALLWLLAALGFVFAAVALALRKSSWAPFMLATALLSLVLCTLDWEVAWCGALIDILLLLVLGVVFGLRIEPAPLPTYTAPATPIQTIPLPAGLPAPVERFYRLTYGDQVPVYTSAVISGRGTLRFMGITFPTRLRFSHLTGQDYRHYIEATFYGLQIMKVNEHYLDGHSRLALPFGVVENDPGVDSAANQGLWGETMFFPAVFLTDQRIRWEAVDEKTAKLTVPFGKDEQVFTVDFDQQTGLMTRMETLRYRDAKVGKLRWWGEVMPVNNRTGRLVTRFAVSWEDEGTPWLVIQIEDIVFNSGVSSYIRQTGS
;
A
#
# COMPACT_ATOMS: atom_id res chain seq x y z
N MET A 1 -15.35 2.35 2.39
CA MET A 1 -14.72 3.51 3.04
C MET A 1 -14.58 4.71 2.09
N LEU A 2 -13.86 4.64 0.98
CA LEU A 2 -13.69 5.75 0.03
C LEU A 2 -15.02 6.33 -0.52
N ARG A 3 -16.04 5.49 -0.69
CA ARG A 3 -17.37 5.91 -1.16
C ARG A 3 -18.11 6.77 -0.12
N ALA A 4 -18.03 6.38 1.15
CA ALA A 4 -18.63 7.16 2.24
C ALA A 4 -17.94 8.51 2.40
N LEU A 5 -16.60 8.55 2.37
CA LEU A 5 -15.81 9.78 2.41
C LEU A 5 -16.15 10.75 1.27
N ALA A 6 -16.27 10.25 0.03
CA ALA A 6 -16.65 11.07 -1.11
C ALA A 6 -18.09 11.65 -0.97
N ILE A 7 -19.03 10.87 -0.46
CA ILE A 7 -20.40 11.33 -0.19
C ILE A 7 -20.38 12.39 0.93
N THR A 8 -19.67 12.15 2.01
CA THR A 8 -19.55 13.12 3.11
C THR A 8 -18.95 14.44 2.63
N LEU A 9 -17.88 14.39 1.84
CA LEU A 9 -17.25 15.57 1.26
C LEU A 9 -18.23 16.31 0.34
N ALA A 10 -18.98 15.59 -0.51
CA ALA A 10 -19.99 16.19 -1.39
C ALA A 10 -21.09 16.88 -0.59
N VAL A 11 -21.57 16.27 0.50
CA VAL A 11 -22.60 16.86 1.36
C VAL A 11 -22.07 18.11 2.07
N ILE A 12 -20.87 18.07 2.64
CA ILE A 12 -20.26 19.25 3.29
C ILE A 12 -20.10 20.39 2.28
N THR A 13 -19.55 20.10 1.09
CA THR A 13 -19.37 21.09 0.03
C THR A 13 -20.69 21.68 -0.44
N PHE A 14 -21.73 20.86 -0.57
CA PHE A 14 -23.06 21.31 -0.96
C PHE A 14 -23.68 22.28 0.07
N ILE A 15 -23.64 21.88 1.35
CA ILE A 15 -24.16 22.72 2.46
C ILE A 15 -23.37 24.04 2.54
N HIS A 16 -22.04 23.98 2.41
CA HIS A 16 -21.18 25.16 2.40
C HIS A 16 -21.56 26.11 1.24
N GLY A 17 -21.83 25.56 0.05
CA GLY A 17 -22.35 26.34 -1.08
C GLY A 17 -23.68 27.01 -0.79
N LEU A 18 -24.62 26.33 -0.14
CA LEU A 18 -25.91 26.93 0.23
C LEU A 18 -25.76 28.08 1.24
N ILE A 19 -24.81 27.99 2.17
CA ILE A 19 -24.53 29.06 3.14
C ILE A 19 -24.11 30.35 2.42
N HIS A 20 -23.38 30.25 1.31
CA HIS A 20 -22.97 31.43 0.51
C HIS A 20 -24.16 32.21 -0.06
N LEU A 21 -25.34 31.58 -0.25
CA LEU A 21 -26.55 32.29 -0.65
C LEU A 21 -27.00 33.28 0.41
N LEU A 22 -26.68 33.09 1.68
CA LEU A 22 -27.02 34.06 2.73
C LEU A 22 -26.21 35.35 2.56
N GLY A 23 -24.91 35.25 2.23
CA GLY A 23 -24.08 36.43 1.91
C GLY A 23 -24.61 37.18 0.67
N PHE A 24 -24.98 36.43 -0.39
CA PHE A 24 -25.62 37.04 -1.55
C PHE A 24 -26.90 37.80 -1.17
N ALA A 25 -27.82 37.17 -0.42
CA ALA A 25 -29.09 37.75 -0.04
C ALA A 25 -28.93 38.97 0.87
N ALA A 26 -27.96 38.96 1.79
CA ALA A 26 -27.69 40.07 2.69
C ALA A 26 -27.07 41.28 1.96
N TYR A 27 -26.09 41.07 1.10
CA TYR A 27 -25.32 42.13 0.45
C TYR A 27 -25.97 42.66 -0.84
N TRP A 28 -26.93 41.91 -1.43
CA TRP A 28 -27.81 42.38 -2.50
C TRP A 28 -29.14 42.99 -1.97
N PRO A 29 -29.26 43.36 -0.76
CA PRO A 29 -30.32 43.60 0.20
C PRO A 29 -31.68 42.94 -0.18
N LEU A 30 -31.64 41.63 -0.44
CA LEU A 30 -32.85 40.82 -0.68
C LEU A 30 -33.53 40.40 0.62
N ALA A 31 -32.73 40.18 1.66
CA ALA A 31 -33.20 39.76 2.98
C ALA A 31 -32.42 40.47 4.08
N LYS A 32 -33.07 40.72 5.21
CA LYS A 32 -32.40 41.16 6.43
C LYS A 32 -32.00 39.91 7.23
N ILE A 33 -30.69 39.67 7.35
CA ILE A 33 -30.13 38.54 8.08
C ILE A 33 -29.42 39.12 9.27
N SER A 34 -29.84 38.76 10.49
CA SER A 34 -29.30 39.30 11.74
C SER A 34 -27.82 39.07 11.91
N GLU A 35 -27.34 37.88 11.49
CA GLU A 35 -25.95 37.44 11.58
C GLU A 35 -25.05 38.07 10.51
N ILE A 36 -25.63 38.58 9.40
CA ILE A 36 -24.93 39.21 8.27
C ILE A 36 -25.60 40.55 7.95
N PRO A 37 -25.36 41.59 8.77
CA PRO A 37 -25.97 42.88 8.54
C PRO A 37 -25.45 43.53 7.24
N TYR A 38 -26.31 44.21 6.50
CA TYR A 38 -25.90 44.96 5.33
C TYR A 38 -24.93 46.07 5.71
N LYS A 39 -23.82 46.14 5.00
CA LYS A 39 -22.77 47.17 5.15
C LYS A 39 -22.15 47.49 3.79
N THR A 40 -21.43 48.60 3.68
CA THR A 40 -20.69 48.99 2.46
C THR A 40 -19.19 48.81 2.64
N THR A 41 -18.74 48.34 3.83
CA THR A 41 -17.34 48.23 4.19
C THR A 41 -16.93 46.80 4.44
N LEU A 42 -15.69 46.49 4.14
CA LEU A 42 -14.98 45.21 4.39
C LEU A 42 -13.75 45.42 5.28
N LEU A 43 -13.09 44.35 5.69
CA LEU A 43 -11.86 44.37 6.50
C LEU A 43 -12.03 45.25 7.76
N TRP A 44 -13.06 44.95 8.57
CA TRP A 44 -13.35 45.71 9.82
C TRP A 44 -13.57 47.22 9.59
N GLY A 45 -14.25 47.57 8.48
CA GLY A 45 -14.51 48.97 8.13
C GLY A 45 -13.35 49.72 7.46
N ARG A 46 -12.21 49.06 7.23
CA ARG A 46 -11.01 49.69 6.64
C ARG A 46 -11.15 49.92 5.12
N LEU A 47 -12.01 49.15 4.45
CA LEU A 47 -12.22 49.24 3.00
C LEU A 47 -13.68 49.53 2.72
N ASP A 48 -13.99 50.78 2.35
CA ASP A 48 -15.35 51.15 1.87
C ASP A 48 -15.42 50.99 0.35
N ILE A 49 -16.26 50.06 -0.11
CA ILE A 49 -16.48 49.76 -1.52
C ILE A 49 -17.82 50.40 -2.03
N GLY A 50 -18.53 51.02 -1.15
CA GLY A 50 -19.81 51.64 -1.44
C GLY A 50 -20.92 50.66 -1.83
N ALA A 51 -22.13 51.15 -2.04
CA ALA A 51 -23.29 50.31 -2.36
C ALA A 51 -23.15 49.56 -3.72
N ALA A 52 -22.51 50.16 -4.70
CA ALA A 52 -22.29 49.53 -6.01
C ALA A 52 -21.24 48.40 -5.90
N GLY A 53 -20.16 48.64 -5.18
CA GLY A 53 -19.14 47.61 -4.92
C GLY A 53 -19.68 46.44 -4.11
N MET A 54 -20.58 46.72 -3.13
CA MET A 54 -21.23 45.67 -2.34
C MET A 54 -22.15 44.77 -3.19
N LYS A 55 -22.80 45.29 -4.20
CA LYS A 55 -23.57 44.47 -5.16
C LYS A 55 -22.66 43.54 -5.98
N ILE A 56 -21.51 44.04 -6.44
CA ILE A 56 -20.51 43.19 -7.12
C ILE A 56 -20.00 42.09 -6.16
N TYR A 57 -19.70 42.47 -4.93
CA TYR A 57 -19.32 41.54 -3.89
C TYR A 57 -20.38 40.45 -3.63
N ALA A 58 -21.67 40.84 -3.58
CA ALA A 58 -22.77 39.89 -3.48
C ALA A 58 -22.81 38.90 -4.66
N LEU A 59 -22.58 39.37 -5.91
CA LEU A 59 -22.51 38.47 -7.07
C LEU A 59 -21.36 37.46 -6.97
N LEU A 60 -20.24 37.84 -6.36
CA LEU A 60 -19.13 36.88 -6.10
C LEU A 60 -19.55 35.82 -5.08
N TRP A 61 -20.34 36.16 -4.05
CA TRP A 61 -20.93 35.21 -3.12
C TRP A 61 -21.88 34.23 -3.84
N LEU A 62 -22.70 34.72 -4.76
CA LEU A 62 -23.55 33.85 -5.59
C LEU A 62 -22.73 32.93 -6.49
N LEU A 63 -21.66 33.45 -7.09
CA LEU A 63 -20.77 32.66 -7.93
C LEU A 63 -20.09 31.52 -7.11
N ALA A 64 -19.65 31.83 -5.88
CA ALA A 64 -19.12 30.84 -4.98
C ALA A 64 -20.17 29.78 -4.61
N ALA A 65 -21.41 30.20 -4.31
CA ALA A 65 -22.50 29.25 -4.04
C ALA A 65 -22.71 28.26 -5.20
N LEU A 66 -22.85 28.78 -6.42
CA LEU A 66 -23.07 27.97 -7.62
C LEU A 66 -21.86 27.04 -7.90
N GLY A 67 -20.66 27.54 -7.70
CA GLY A 67 -19.44 26.78 -7.90
C GLY A 67 -19.34 25.58 -6.94
N PHE A 68 -19.64 25.77 -5.65
CA PHE A 68 -19.65 24.69 -4.67
C PHE A 68 -20.77 23.67 -4.94
N VAL A 69 -21.96 24.12 -5.30
CA VAL A 69 -23.07 23.22 -5.68
C VAL A 69 -22.68 22.39 -6.90
N PHE A 70 -22.08 22.99 -7.91
CA PHE A 70 -21.60 22.29 -9.09
C PHE A 70 -20.51 21.27 -8.72
N ALA A 71 -19.51 21.69 -7.94
CA ALA A 71 -18.42 20.81 -7.49
C ALA A 71 -18.95 19.62 -6.68
N ALA A 72 -19.91 19.84 -5.78
CA ALA A 72 -20.54 18.79 -4.98
C ALA A 72 -21.32 17.79 -5.84
N VAL A 73 -22.11 18.25 -6.79
CA VAL A 73 -22.85 17.40 -7.73
C VAL A 73 -21.88 16.63 -8.63
N ALA A 74 -20.86 17.28 -9.17
CA ALA A 74 -19.85 16.63 -9.99
C ALA A 74 -19.10 15.53 -9.21
N LEU A 75 -18.79 15.78 -7.93
CA LEU A 75 -18.18 14.79 -7.04
C LEU A 75 -19.12 13.61 -6.78
N ALA A 76 -20.39 13.86 -6.48
CA ALA A 76 -21.39 12.81 -6.26
C ALA A 76 -21.57 11.93 -7.51
N LEU A 77 -21.55 12.55 -8.70
CA LEU A 77 -21.64 11.89 -10.00
C LEU A 77 -20.28 11.34 -10.51
N ARG A 78 -19.22 11.47 -9.72
CA ARG A 78 -17.86 11.01 -10.04
C ARG A 78 -17.30 11.57 -11.36
N LYS A 79 -17.65 12.78 -11.70
CA LYS A 79 -17.09 13.48 -12.86
C LYS A 79 -15.73 14.07 -12.52
N SER A 80 -14.73 13.95 -13.41
CA SER A 80 -13.37 14.47 -13.18
C SER A 80 -13.29 15.98 -12.96
N SER A 81 -14.31 16.72 -13.40
CA SER A 81 -14.41 18.18 -13.27
C SER A 81 -14.63 18.68 -11.83
N TRP A 82 -15.01 17.82 -10.87
CA TRP A 82 -15.31 18.27 -9.50
C TRP A 82 -14.14 19.01 -8.84
N ALA A 83 -12.92 18.53 -9.06
CA ALA A 83 -11.75 19.04 -8.36
C ALA A 83 -11.28 20.43 -8.82
N PRO A 84 -11.14 20.74 -10.12
CA PRO A 84 -10.79 22.08 -10.54
C PRO A 84 -11.88 23.11 -10.18
N PHE A 85 -13.16 22.73 -10.23
CA PHE A 85 -14.23 23.63 -9.79
C PHE A 85 -14.20 23.85 -8.28
N MET A 86 -13.99 22.81 -7.48
CA MET A 86 -13.85 22.94 -6.02
C MET A 86 -12.63 23.82 -5.66
N LEU A 87 -11.49 23.64 -6.34
CA LEU A 87 -10.30 24.45 -6.10
C LEU A 87 -10.56 25.93 -6.39
N ALA A 88 -11.06 26.23 -7.58
CA ALA A 88 -11.34 27.63 -7.98
C ALA A 88 -12.35 28.28 -7.04
N THR A 89 -13.41 27.56 -6.68
CA THR A 89 -14.46 28.07 -5.81
C THR A 89 -13.99 28.25 -4.37
N ALA A 90 -13.21 27.29 -3.82
CA ALA A 90 -12.67 27.41 -2.46
C ALA A 90 -11.68 28.58 -2.34
N LEU A 91 -10.87 28.84 -3.37
CA LEU A 91 -10.00 30.03 -3.40
C LEU A 91 -10.80 31.33 -3.45
N LEU A 92 -11.82 31.40 -4.30
CA LEU A 92 -12.73 32.55 -4.35
C LEU A 92 -13.41 32.77 -3.00
N SER A 93 -14.00 31.73 -2.43
CA SER A 93 -14.70 31.77 -1.14
C SER A 93 -13.75 32.21 -0.01
N LEU A 94 -12.54 31.66 0.03
CA LEU A 94 -11.55 32.02 1.04
C LEU A 94 -11.22 33.52 1.00
N VAL A 95 -11.09 34.11 -0.20
CA VAL A 95 -10.91 35.55 -0.37
C VAL A 95 -12.12 36.32 0.15
N LEU A 96 -13.33 35.92 -0.23
CA LEU A 96 -14.57 36.57 0.24
C LEU A 96 -14.69 36.49 1.77
N CYS A 97 -14.53 35.31 2.34
CA CYS A 97 -14.60 35.10 3.78
C CYS A 97 -13.51 35.88 4.54
N THR A 98 -12.31 36.00 3.96
CA THR A 98 -11.21 36.79 4.56
C THR A 98 -11.51 38.30 4.54
N LEU A 99 -12.08 38.79 3.44
CA LEU A 99 -12.49 40.21 3.33
C LEU A 99 -13.61 40.55 4.32
N ASP A 100 -14.43 39.59 4.68
CA ASP A 100 -15.55 39.73 5.61
C ASP A 100 -15.39 38.84 6.87
N TRP A 101 -14.19 38.81 7.39
CA TRP A 101 -13.79 37.92 8.50
C TRP A 101 -14.71 37.98 9.70
N GLU A 102 -15.25 39.16 10.04
CA GLU A 102 -16.12 39.35 11.22
C GLU A 102 -17.31 38.41 11.26
N VAL A 103 -17.88 38.12 10.10
CA VAL A 103 -19.08 37.27 9.99
C VAL A 103 -18.81 35.93 9.29
N ALA A 104 -17.71 35.82 8.53
CA ALA A 104 -17.45 34.70 7.65
C ALA A 104 -16.24 33.82 8.02
N TRP A 105 -15.59 34.02 9.18
CA TRP A 105 -14.40 33.28 9.57
C TRP A 105 -14.60 31.76 9.60
N CYS A 106 -15.78 31.27 9.99
CA CYS A 106 -16.11 29.84 9.93
C CYS A 106 -16.08 29.30 8.50
N GLY A 107 -16.54 30.10 7.52
CA GLY A 107 -16.47 29.77 6.10
C GLY A 107 -15.01 29.64 5.64
N ALA A 108 -14.16 30.58 6.03
CA ALA A 108 -12.72 30.53 5.72
C ALA A 108 -12.06 29.25 6.25
N LEU A 109 -12.41 28.77 7.45
CA LEU A 109 -11.88 27.51 8.00
C LEU A 109 -12.33 26.29 7.18
N ILE A 110 -13.58 26.29 6.70
CA ILE A 110 -14.09 25.23 5.82
C ILE A 110 -13.34 25.26 4.48
N ASP A 111 -13.11 26.44 3.89
CA ASP A 111 -12.36 26.59 2.66
C ASP A 111 -10.92 26.09 2.80
N ILE A 112 -10.23 26.44 3.89
CA ILE A 112 -8.90 25.91 4.19
C ILE A 112 -8.92 24.39 4.27
N LEU A 113 -9.90 23.80 4.96
CA LEU A 113 -10.04 22.34 5.04
C LEU A 113 -10.26 21.71 3.66
N LEU A 114 -11.12 22.30 2.82
CA LEU A 114 -11.36 21.83 1.45
C LEU A 114 -10.08 21.91 0.60
N LEU A 115 -9.32 23.01 0.71
CA LEU A 115 -8.03 23.18 0.01
C LEU A 115 -6.98 22.19 0.49
N LEU A 116 -6.92 21.89 1.79
CA LEU A 116 -6.05 20.85 2.34
C LEU A 116 -6.44 19.47 1.81
N VAL A 117 -7.73 19.14 1.77
CA VAL A 117 -8.21 17.87 1.19
C VAL A 117 -7.83 17.78 -0.29
N LEU A 118 -8.01 18.86 -1.06
CA LEU A 118 -7.58 18.90 -2.46
C LEU A 118 -6.07 18.77 -2.60
N GLY A 119 -5.29 19.45 -1.75
CA GLY A 119 -3.85 19.32 -1.70
C GLY A 119 -3.42 17.88 -1.47
N VAL A 120 -4.04 17.20 -0.50
CA VAL A 120 -3.80 15.77 -0.22
C VAL A 120 -4.19 14.89 -1.41
N VAL A 121 -5.34 15.13 -2.04
CA VAL A 121 -5.83 14.31 -3.16
C VAL A 121 -4.99 14.49 -4.44
N PHE A 122 -4.49 15.70 -4.72
CA PHE A 122 -3.88 16.03 -6.00
C PHE A 122 -2.41 16.46 -5.95
N GLY A 123 -1.90 16.90 -4.83
CA GLY A 123 -0.61 17.59 -4.80
C GLY A 123 0.47 17.04 -3.87
N LEU A 124 0.09 16.41 -2.79
CA LEU A 124 1.06 15.96 -1.80
C LEU A 124 1.38 14.47 -1.96
N ARG A 125 1.74 14.03 -3.16
CA ARG A 125 2.55 12.81 -3.28
C ARG A 125 3.98 13.18 -2.90
N ILE A 126 4.29 13.09 -1.63
CA ILE A 126 5.67 13.09 -1.18
C ILE A 126 6.26 11.79 -1.73
N GLU A 127 7.24 11.90 -2.62
CA GLU A 127 8.00 10.72 -3.03
C GLU A 127 8.82 10.27 -1.82
N PRO A 128 8.58 9.04 -1.32
CA PRO A 128 9.37 8.54 -0.20
C PRO A 128 10.83 8.43 -0.63
N ALA A 129 11.76 8.67 0.30
CA ALA A 129 13.19 8.52 0.04
C ALA A 129 13.47 7.14 -0.60
N PRO A 130 14.33 7.05 -1.63
CA PRO A 130 14.63 5.78 -2.28
C PRO A 130 15.16 4.77 -1.27
N LEU A 131 14.71 3.52 -1.36
CA LEU A 131 15.32 2.43 -0.60
C LEU A 131 16.75 2.24 -1.12
N PRO A 132 17.73 1.87 -0.24
CA PRO A 132 19.08 1.57 -0.67
C PRO A 132 19.08 0.51 -1.78
N THR A 133 19.83 0.78 -2.84
CA THR A 133 19.97 -0.14 -3.98
C THR A 133 21.05 -1.16 -3.70
N TYR A 134 20.86 -2.38 -4.22
CA TYR A 134 21.86 -3.43 -4.23
C TYR A 134 22.27 -3.70 -5.67
N THR A 135 23.54 -4.06 -5.85
CA THR A 135 24.07 -4.46 -7.15
C THR A 135 24.46 -5.92 -7.12
N ALA A 136 24.14 -6.63 -8.20
CA ALA A 136 24.63 -7.98 -8.37
C ALA A 136 26.16 -7.96 -8.50
N PRO A 137 26.87 -8.97 -7.96
CA PRO A 137 28.31 -9.09 -8.16
C PRO A 137 28.62 -9.36 -9.63
N ALA A 138 29.79 -8.93 -10.09
CA ALA A 138 30.25 -9.18 -11.45
C ALA A 138 30.59 -10.68 -11.71
N THR A 139 30.65 -11.50 -10.67
CA THR A 139 30.96 -12.92 -10.76
C THR A 139 29.78 -13.70 -11.35
N PRO A 140 30.00 -14.58 -12.34
CA PRO A 140 28.93 -15.41 -12.89
C PRO A 140 28.26 -16.28 -11.81
N ILE A 141 26.96 -16.44 -11.89
CA ILE A 141 26.19 -17.29 -11.00
C ILE A 141 26.54 -18.76 -11.30
N GLN A 142 26.95 -19.50 -10.28
CA GLN A 142 27.19 -20.93 -10.40
C GLN A 142 25.89 -21.67 -10.67
N THR A 143 25.96 -22.78 -11.39
CA THR A 143 24.81 -23.66 -11.65
C THR A 143 25.13 -25.09 -11.26
N ILE A 144 24.09 -25.86 -10.98
CA ILE A 144 24.15 -27.33 -10.83
C ILE A 144 23.23 -27.98 -11.87
N PRO A 145 23.49 -29.21 -12.29
CA PRO A 145 22.53 -29.96 -13.11
C PRO A 145 21.20 -30.10 -12.38
N LEU A 146 20.11 -30.11 -13.15
CA LEU A 146 18.77 -30.40 -12.59
C LEU A 146 18.78 -31.78 -11.96
N PRO A 147 18.44 -31.92 -10.64
CA PRO A 147 18.42 -33.22 -9.98
C PRO A 147 17.45 -34.20 -10.62
N ALA A 148 17.85 -35.47 -10.69
CA ALA A 148 16.98 -36.54 -11.15
C ALA A 148 16.02 -37.02 -10.04
N GLY A 149 14.87 -37.61 -10.43
CA GLY A 149 13.95 -38.23 -9.48
C GLY A 149 13.01 -37.24 -8.77
N LEU A 150 12.88 -36.03 -9.27
CA LEU A 150 11.91 -35.07 -8.78
C LEU A 150 10.47 -35.55 -9.12
N PRO A 151 9.46 -35.19 -8.28
CA PRO A 151 8.04 -35.37 -8.66
C PRO A 151 7.74 -34.72 -10.01
N ALA A 152 6.90 -35.36 -10.80
CA ALA A 152 6.62 -34.92 -12.18
C ALA A 152 6.22 -33.43 -12.30
N PRO A 153 5.31 -32.86 -11.47
CA PRO A 153 5.00 -31.43 -11.56
C PRO A 153 6.18 -30.53 -11.19
N VAL A 154 7.02 -30.96 -10.25
CA VAL A 154 8.22 -30.24 -9.80
C VAL A 154 9.27 -30.24 -10.93
N GLU A 155 9.58 -31.40 -11.51
CA GLU A 155 10.53 -31.52 -12.62
C GLU A 155 10.11 -30.64 -13.79
N ARG A 156 8.83 -30.72 -14.19
CA ARG A 156 8.28 -29.90 -15.27
C ARG A 156 8.45 -28.40 -15.02
N PHE A 157 8.13 -27.93 -13.80
CA PHE A 157 8.32 -26.54 -13.40
C PHE A 157 9.78 -26.06 -13.53
N TYR A 158 10.74 -26.84 -13.01
CA TYR A 158 12.14 -26.47 -13.04
C TYR A 158 12.74 -26.52 -14.45
N ARG A 159 12.35 -27.49 -15.27
CA ARG A 159 12.77 -27.53 -16.68
C ARG A 159 12.25 -26.33 -17.47
N LEU A 160 11.03 -25.88 -17.21
CA LEU A 160 10.46 -24.68 -17.82
C LEU A 160 11.17 -23.42 -17.37
N THR A 161 11.51 -23.34 -16.08
CA THR A 161 12.06 -22.11 -15.46
C THR A 161 13.56 -21.96 -15.71
N TYR A 162 14.32 -23.03 -15.60
CA TYR A 162 15.78 -22.99 -15.60
C TYR A 162 16.43 -23.90 -16.68
N GLY A 163 15.68 -24.76 -17.32
CA GLY A 163 16.24 -25.78 -18.22
C GLY A 163 16.95 -26.89 -17.45
N ASP A 164 18.11 -27.30 -17.96
CA ASP A 164 18.89 -28.39 -17.37
C ASP A 164 19.93 -27.91 -16.32
N GLN A 165 20.04 -26.59 -16.10
CA GLN A 165 21.01 -25.99 -15.19
C GLN A 165 20.31 -25.05 -14.21
N VAL A 166 20.36 -25.40 -12.93
CA VAL A 166 19.72 -24.65 -11.85
C VAL A 166 20.73 -23.68 -11.20
N PRO A 167 20.43 -22.38 -11.11
CA PRO A 167 21.36 -21.42 -10.51
C PRO A 167 21.46 -21.60 -9.00
N VAL A 168 22.67 -21.38 -8.46
CA VAL A 168 22.94 -21.40 -7.01
C VAL A 168 22.93 -19.97 -6.50
N TYR A 169 21.91 -19.65 -5.70
CA TYR A 169 21.78 -18.35 -5.06
C TYR A 169 22.23 -18.44 -3.60
N THR A 170 23.11 -17.51 -3.18
CA THR A 170 23.56 -17.36 -1.79
C THR A 170 22.81 -16.26 -1.05
N SER A 171 22.27 -15.30 -1.78
CA SER A 171 21.40 -14.26 -1.26
C SER A 171 20.42 -13.78 -2.32
N ALA A 172 19.31 -13.19 -1.88
CA ALA A 172 18.35 -12.52 -2.75
C ALA A 172 17.85 -11.25 -2.06
N VAL A 173 17.76 -10.15 -2.82
CA VAL A 173 17.12 -8.91 -2.40
C VAL A 173 15.95 -8.64 -3.32
N ILE A 174 14.75 -8.74 -2.77
CA ILE A 174 13.50 -8.53 -3.46
C ILE A 174 13.04 -7.12 -3.15
N SER A 175 12.81 -6.31 -4.16
CA SER A 175 12.22 -4.97 -4.04
C SER A 175 10.90 -4.93 -4.78
N GLY A 176 9.93 -4.22 -4.21
CA GLY A 176 8.62 -4.13 -4.82
C GLY A 176 7.68 -3.18 -4.13
N ARG A 177 6.50 -3.09 -4.70
CA ARG A 177 5.36 -2.34 -4.17
C ARG A 177 4.17 -3.25 -3.98
N GLY A 178 3.17 -2.76 -3.26
CA GLY A 178 1.97 -3.54 -3.08
C GLY A 178 0.95 -2.88 -2.19
N THR A 179 0.20 -3.72 -1.49
CA THR A 179 -0.75 -3.27 -0.49
C THR A 179 -0.66 -4.16 0.75
N LEU A 180 -0.68 -3.53 1.92
CA LEU A 180 -0.76 -4.18 3.22
C LEU A 180 -2.11 -3.84 3.86
N ARG A 181 -2.84 -4.85 4.30
CA ARG A 181 -4.08 -4.68 5.05
C ARG A 181 -3.80 -4.79 6.54
N PHE A 182 -4.12 -3.71 7.26
CA PHE A 182 -3.95 -3.64 8.69
C PHE A 182 -5.20 -3.05 9.34
N MET A 183 -5.75 -3.69 10.37
CA MET A 183 -7.00 -3.31 11.05
C MET A 183 -8.16 -3.04 10.08
N GLY A 184 -8.31 -3.85 9.03
CA GLY A 184 -9.35 -3.70 8.01
C GLY A 184 -9.11 -2.61 6.97
N ILE A 185 -8.04 -1.82 7.09
CA ILE A 185 -7.65 -0.76 6.15
C ILE A 185 -6.52 -1.26 5.27
N THR A 186 -6.63 -1.00 3.96
CA THR A 186 -5.60 -1.37 2.99
C THR A 186 -4.76 -0.13 2.65
N PHE A 187 -3.46 -0.24 2.87
CA PHE A 187 -2.47 0.82 2.62
C PHE A 187 -1.58 0.45 1.43
N PRO A 188 -1.26 1.39 0.55
CA PRO A 188 -0.16 1.22 -0.38
C PRO A 188 1.14 0.98 0.38
N THR A 189 1.97 0.05 -0.11
CA THR A 189 3.26 -0.26 0.50
C THR A 189 4.36 -0.27 -0.54
N ARG A 190 5.59 -0.07 -0.05
CA ARG A 190 6.81 -0.50 -0.70
C ARG A 190 7.58 -1.39 0.24
N LEU A 191 8.33 -2.31 -0.30
CA LEU A 191 9.01 -3.34 0.49
C LEU A 191 10.39 -3.66 -0.08
N ARG A 192 11.22 -4.17 0.82
CA ARG A 192 12.48 -4.82 0.50
C ARG A 192 12.68 -6.00 1.43
N PHE A 193 12.80 -7.18 0.86
CA PHE A 193 13.11 -8.41 1.58
C PHE A 193 14.52 -8.83 1.20
N SER A 194 15.38 -8.97 2.19
CA SER A 194 16.78 -9.36 2.01
C SER A 194 17.00 -10.71 2.66
N HIS A 195 17.44 -11.70 1.88
CA HIS A 195 17.63 -13.07 2.30
C HIS A 195 19.10 -13.50 2.17
N LEU A 196 19.61 -14.16 3.20
CA LEU A 196 20.64 -15.19 3.06
C LEU A 196 19.87 -16.49 2.82
N THR A 197 20.02 -17.07 1.64
CA THR A 197 19.14 -18.16 1.18
C THR A 197 19.15 -19.34 2.14
N GLY A 198 17.95 -19.74 2.59
CA GLY A 198 17.74 -20.86 3.50
C GLY A 198 18.29 -20.68 4.93
N GLN A 199 18.63 -19.47 5.34
CA GLN A 199 19.22 -19.17 6.64
C GLN A 199 18.53 -18.03 7.36
N ASP A 200 18.76 -16.80 6.91
CA ASP A 200 18.38 -15.58 7.60
C ASP A 200 17.66 -14.64 6.65
N TYR A 201 16.82 -13.74 7.19
CA TYR A 201 16.26 -12.64 6.40
C TYR A 201 16.08 -11.37 7.21
N ARG A 202 15.89 -10.29 6.49
CA ARG A 202 15.36 -9.03 7.02
C ARG A 202 14.31 -8.47 6.08
N HIS A 203 13.10 -8.26 6.61
CA HIS A 203 12.00 -7.61 5.93
C HIS A 203 11.91 -6.15 6.34
N TYR A 204 11.72 -5.32 5.35
CA TYR A 204 11.42 -3.91 5.52
C TYR A 204 10.19 -3.55 4.70
N ILE A 205 9.12 -3.15 5.36
CA ILE A 205 7.87 -2.74 4.73
C ILE A 205 7.51 -1.35 5.23
N GLU A 206 7.22 -0.44 4.32
CA GLU A 206 6.64 0.85 4.61
C GLU A 206 5.22 0.89 4.08
N ALA A 207 4.24 1.10 4.96
CA ALA A 207 2.91 1.49 4.56
C ALA A 207 2.85 3.00 4.41
N THR A 208 2.27 3.48 3.31
CA THR A 208 2.23 4.90 2.99
C THR A 208 0.79 5.39 2.84
N PHE A 209 0.59 6.68 3.11
CA PHE A 209 -0.63 7.40 2.82
C PHE A 209 -0.26 8.66 2.04
N TYR A 210 -0.66 8.73 0.77
CA TYR A 210 -0.23 9.79 -0.17
C TYR A 210 1.28 10.01 -0.25
N GLY A 211 2.07 8.94 -0.11
CA GLY A 211 3.53 8.98 -0.12
C GLY A 211 4.17 9.25 1.25
N LEU A 212 3.42 9.72 2.24
CA LEU A 212 3.91 9.81 3.62
C LEU A 212 4.00 8.42 4.23
N GLN A 213 5.15 8.08 4.79
CA GLN A 213 5.32 6.88 5.59
C GLN A 213 4.50 7.02 6.88
N ILE A 214 3.45 6.19 7.02
CA ILE A 214 2.59 6.18 8.22
C ILE A 214 2.87 5.00 9.14
N MET A 215 3.43 3.93 8.60
CA MET A 215 3.78 2.74 9.35
C MET A 215 5.02 2.09 8.74
N LYS A 216 5.87 1.54 9.61
CA LYS A 216 7.07 0.82 9.26
C LYS A 216 7.07 -0.52 10.00
N VAL A 217 7.30 -1.58 9.26
CA VAL A 217 7.53 -2.93 9.80
C VAL A 217 8.97 -3.30 9.48
N ASN A 218 9.70 -3.73 10.49
CA ASN A 218 11.06 -4.22 10.37
C ASN A 218 11.16 -5.55 11.13
N GLU A 219 11.17 -6.63 10.38
CA GLU A 219 11.28 -7.97 10.89
C GLU A 219 12.63 -8.55 10.48
N HIS A 220 13.28 -9.24 11.37
CA HIS A 220 14.40 -10.09 11.01
C HIS A 220 14.27 -11.48 11.65
N TYR A 221 14.79 -12.46 10.95
CA TYR A 221 14.94 -13.83 11.39
C TYR A 221 16.43 -14.18 11.29
N LEU A 222 17.05 -14.41 12.45
CA LEU A 222 18.48 -14.62 12.58
C LEU A 222 18.74 -15.85 13.43
N ASP A 223 19.55 -16.78 12.92
CA ASP A 223 20.00 -17.96 13.65
C ASP A 223 18.81 -18.74 14.28
N GLY A 224 17.65 -18.77 13.60
CA GLY A 224 16.44 -19.47 14.05
C GLY A 224 15.49 -18.63 14.92
N HIS A 225 15.80 -17.38 15.20
CA HIS A 225 15.01 -16.50 16.06
C HIS A 225 14.48 -15.27 15.32
N SER A 226 13.22 -14.97 15.54
CA SER A 226 12.54 -13.82 14.95
C SER A 226 12.51 -12.64 15.90
N ARG A 227 12.63 -11.44 15.32
CA ARG A 227 12.33 -10.18 16.00
C ARG A 227 11.51 -9.31 15.07
N LEU A 228 10.26 -9.10 15.44
CA LEU A 228 9.29 -8.29 14.69
C LEU A 228 9.10 -6.94 15.38
N ALA A 229 9.65 -5.88 14.79
CA ALA A 229 9.44 -4.50 15.26
C ALA A 229 8.25 -3.87 14.53
N LEU A 230 7.21 -3.60 15.28
CA LEU A 230 5.97 -2.93 14.88
C LEU A 230 5.91 -1.52 15.47
N PRO A 231 5.08 -0.60 14.94
CA PRO A 231 4.94 0.75 15.48
C PRO A 231 4.50 0.82 16.96
N PHE A 232 3.90 -0.26 17.49
CA PHE A 232 3.33 -0.33 18.84
C PHE A 232 4.03 -1.34 19.73
N GLY A 233 5.18 -1.86 19.33
CA GLY A 233 5.96 -2.77 20.17
C GLY A 233 6.83 -3.74 19.38
N VAL A 234 7.61 -4.50 20.11
CA VAL A 234 8.49 -5.54 19.57
C VAL A 234 8.01 -6.90 20.06
N VAL A 235 7.94 -7.88 19.14
CA VAL A 235 7.68 -9.28 19.47
C VAL A 235 8.97 -10.06 19.20
N GLU A 236 9.49 -10.72 20.21
CA GLU A 236 10.70 -11.55 20.16
C GLU A 236 10.66 -12.64 21.23
N ASN A 237 11.51 -13.64 21.12
CA ASN A 237 11.60 -14.75 22.06
C ASN A 237 10.29 -15.58 22.19
N ASP A 238 9.55 -15.73 21.10
CA ASP A 238 8.34 -16.52 21.03
C ASP A 238 8.51 -17.66 20.01
N PRO A 239 8.46 -18.94 20.45
CA PRO A 239 8.65 -20.08 19.56
C PRO A 239 7.62 -20.18 18.42
N GLY A 240 6.39 -19.69 18.63
CA GLY A 240 5.36 -19.64 17.59
C GLY A 240 5.72 -18.62 16.52
N VAL A 241 6.26 -17.46 16.93
CA VAL A 241 6.73 -16.40 16.03
C VAL A 241 7.99 -16.85 15.28
N ASP A 242 8.92 -17.54 15.94
CA ASP A 242 10.10 -18.13 15.29
C ASP A 242 9.68 -19.15 14.22
N SER A 243 8.73 -20.03 14.56
CA SER A 243 8.16 -21.01 13.62
C SER A 243 7.48 -20.31 12.43
N ALA A 244 6.71 -19.26 12.68
CA ALA A 244 6.06 -18.49 11.63
C ALA A 244 7.07 -17.74 10.75
N ALA A 245 8.12 -17.18 11.33
CA ALA A 245 9.18 -16.51 10.59
C ALA A 245 9.94 -17.49 9.66
N ASN A 246 10.27 -18.69 10.14
CA ASN A 246 10.87 -19.72 9.29
C ASN A 246 9.95 -20.09 8.10
N GLN A 247 8.64 -20.17 8.33
CA GLN A 247 7.69 -20.39 7.24
C GLN A 247 7.62 -19.19 6.28
N GLY A 248 7.85 -17.96 6.76
CA GLY A 248 8.03 -16.78 5.93
C GLY A 248 9.26 -16.89 5.03
N LEU A 249 10.43 -17.24 5.62
CA LEU A 249 11.68 -17.47 4.90
C LEU A 249 11.48 -18.41 3.69
N TRP A 250 10.87 -19.56 3.95
CA TRP A 250 10.69 -20.60 2.93
C TRP A 250 9.52 -20.26 1.97
N GLY A 251 8.46 -19.65 2.46
CA GLY A 251 7.35 -19.21 1.61
C GLY A 251 7.78 -18.17 0.56
N GLU A 252 8.66 -17.24 0.95
CA GLU A 252 9.20 -16.23 0.04
C GLU A 252 10.25 -16.77 -0.92
N THR A 253 10.86 -17.92 -0.60
CA THR A 253 11.78 -18.61 -1.51
C THR A 253 11.09 -19.02 -2.84
N MET A 254 9.76 -19.02 -2.92
CA MET A 254 9.07 -19.20 -4.20
C MET A 254 9.36 -18.09 -5.22
N PHE A 255 9.88 -16.92 -4.80
CA PHE A 255 10.34 -15.87 -5.72
C PHE A 255 11.70 -16.20 -6.39
N PHE A 256 12.46 -17.10 -5.78
CA PHE A 256 13.76 -17.58 -6.26
C PHE A 256 13.89 -19.10 -6.00
N PRO A 257 13.02 -19.91 -6.61
CA PRO A 257 12.78 -21.31 -6.24
C PRO A 257 13.95 -22.25 -6.51
N ALA A 258 15.00 -21.80 -7.19
CA ALA A 258 16.23 -22.58 -7.38
C ALA A 258 16.80 -23.09 -6.03
N VAL A 259 16.60 -22.34 -4.95
CA VAL A 259 17.07 -22.72 -3.59
C VAL A 259 16.42 -24.01 -3.10
N PHE A 260 15.18 -24.31 -3.50
CA PHE A 260 14.52 -25.57 -3.14
C PHE A 260 15.17 -26.82 -3.77
N LEU A 261 16.09 -26.65 -4.73
CA LEU A 261 16.87 -27.74 -5.32
C LEU A 261 18.35 -27.67 -4.95
N THR A 262 18.86 -26.51 -4.56
CA THR A 262 20.28 -26.32 -4.24
C THR A 262 20.57 -26.49 -2.76
N ASP A 263 19.57 -26.42 -1.88
CA ASP A 263 19.69 -26.70 -0.46
C ASP A 263 19.41 -28.20 -0.19
N GLN A 264 20.42 -28.95 0.21
CA GLN A 264 20.35 -30.41 0.42
C GLN A 264 19.44 -30.83 1.59
N ARG A 265 19.02 -29.90 2.44
CA ARG A 265 18.12 -30.18 3.58
C ARG A 265 16.65 -30.29 3.13
N ILE A 266 16.35 -29.86 1.91
CA ILE A 266 15.00 -29.81 1.36
C ILE A 266 14.65 -31.11 0.66
N ARG A 267 13.40 -31.54 0.80
CA ARG A 267 12.87 -32.73 0.16
C ARG A 267 11.55 -32.44 -0.54
N TRP A 268 11.40 -33.02 -1.72
CA TRP A 268 10.15 -33.02 -2.48
C TRP A 268 9.52 -34.40 -2.46
N GLU A 269 8.20 -34.45 -2.23
CA GLU A 269 7.41 -35.70 -2.26
C GLU A 269 6.23 -35.50 -3.20
N ALA A 270 5.97 -36.53 -4.04
CA ALA A 270 4.83 -36.51 -4.95
C ALA A 270 3.51 -36.67 -4.18
N VAL A 271 2.50 -35.87 -4.54
CA VAL A 271 1.12 -36.04 -4.09
C VAL A 271 0.24 -36.48 -5.26
N ASP A 272 0.21 -35.69 -6.31
CA ASP A 272 -0.50 -35.99 -7.56
C ASP A 272 0.15 -35.25 -8.76
N GLU A 273 -0.52 -35.21 -9.91
CA GLU A 273 0.01 -34.61 -11.15
C GLU A 273 0.23 -33.09 -11.12
N LYS A 274 -0.37 -32.41 -10.14
CA LYS A 274 -0.33 -30.95 -9.99
C LYS A 274 0.14 -30.48 -8.61
N THR A 275 0.34 -31.38 -7.67
CA THR A 275 0.62 -31.05 -6.28
C THR A 275 1.81 -31.86 -5.78
N ALA A 276 2.72 -31.21 -5.06
CA ALA A 276 3.81 -31.85 -4.33
C ALA A 276 3.91 -31.30 -2.92
N LYS A 277 4.47 -32.11 -2.01
CA LYS A 277 4.91 -31.63 -0.68
C LYS A 277 6.36 -31.19 -0.74
N LEU A 278 6.61 -30.09 -0.07
CA LEU A 278 7.93 -29.54 0.14
C LEU A 278 8.24 -29.53 1.62
N THR A 279 9.20 -30.33 2.05
CA THR A 279 9.69 -30.37 3.44
C THR A 279 10.94 -29.50 3.56
N VAL A 280 10.91 -28.56 4.51
CA VAL A 280 11.97 -27.59 4.77
C VAL A 280 12.45 -27.68 6.22
N PRO A 281 13.72 -27.34 6.53
CA PRO A 281 14.25 -27.41 7.89
C PRO A 281 13.71 -26.28 8.79
N PHE A 282 13.55 -26.60 10.08
CA PHE A 282 13.30 -25.66 11.17
C PHE A 282 14.07 -26.11 12.42
N GLY A 283 15.31 -25.65 12.58
CA GLY A 283 16.20 -26.12 13.63
C GLY A 283 16.45 -27.62 13.51
N LYS A 284 16.01 -28.39 14.53
CA LYS A 284 16.03 -29.87 14.53
C LYS A 284 14.74 -30.49 13.96
N ASP A 285 13.72 -29.67 13.79
CA ASP A 285 12.42 -30.06 13.28
C ASP A 285 12.28 -29.73 11.79
N GLU A 286 11.11 -30.02 11.24
CA GLU A 286 10.78 -29.80 9.84
C GLU A 286 9.41 -29.11 9.72
N GLN A 287 9.26 -28.37 8.64
CA GLN A 287 7.97 -27.78 8.26
C GLN A 287 7.61 -28.24 6.86
N VAL A 288 6.34 -28.40 6.60
CA VAL A 288 5.83 -28.91 5.32
C VAL A 288 4.94 -27.91 4.67
N PHE A 289 5.18 -27.68 3.38
CA PHE A 289 4.30 -26.94 2.50
C PHE A 289 3.63 -27.88 1.48
N THR A 290 2.40 -27.59 1.16
CA THR A 290 1.75 -28.10 -0.04
C THR A 290 1.96 -27.10 -1.16
N VAL A 291 2.47 -27.57 -2.29
CA VAL A 291 2.82 -26.70 -3.44
C VAL A 291 2.00 -27.15 -4.65
N ASP A 292 1.24 -26.21 -5.22
CA ASP A 292 0.40 -26.44 -6.39
C ASP A 292 1.04 -25.87 -7.66
N PHE A 293 0.89 -26.62 -8.74
CA PHE A 293 1.36 -26.26 -10.08
C PHE A 293 0.20 -26.26 -11.06
N ASP A 294 0.18 -25.30 -11.94
CA ASP A 294 -0.79 -25.27 -13.05
C ASP A 294 -0.47 -26.35 -14.09
N GLN A 295 -1.43 -27.19 -14.41
CA GLN A 295 -1.21 -28.34 -15.31
C GLN A 295 -0.95 -27.91 -16.76
N GLN A 296 -1.49 -26.77 -17.20
CA GLN A 296 -1.35 -26.30 -18.58
C GLN A 296 -0.03 -25.55 -18.78
N THR A 297 0.31 -24.66 -17.85
CA THR A 297 1.51 -23.82 -17.95
C THR A 297 2.73 -24.46 -17.26
N GLY A 298 2.53 -25.43 -16.35
CA GLY A 298 3.60 -26.02 -15.54
C GLY A 298 4.16 -25.08 -14.47
N LEU A 299 3.62 -23.88 -14.31
CA LEU A 299 4.12 -22.91 -13.35
C LEU A 299 3.63 -23.22 -11.93
N MET A 300 4.47 -22.92 -10.93
CA MET A 300 4.09 -22.94 -9.52
C MET A 300 3.07 -21.82 -9.27
N THR A 301 1.94 -22.16 -8.67
CA THR A 301 0.84 -21.22 -8.46
C THR A 301 0.59 -20.89 -7.00
N ARG A 302 0.84 -21.83 -6.08
CA ARG A 302 0.52 -21.66 -4.66
C ARG A 302 1.47 -22.47 -3.77
N MET A 303 1.82 -21.89 -2.62
CA MET A 303 2.44 -22.60 -1.49
C MET A 303 1.59 -22.38 -0.24
N GLU A 304 1.22 -23.46 0.44
CA GLU A 304 0.32 -23.44 1.61
C GLU A 304 0.94 -24.23 2.77
N THR A 305 0.76 -23.73 4.01
CA THR A 305 1.15 -24.43 5.24
C THR A 305 0.24 -24.02 6.40
N LEU A 306 0.31 -24.76 7.52
CA LEU A 306 -0.29 -24.35 8.79
C LEU A 306 0.69 -23.47 9.56
N ARG A 307 0.32 -22.22 9.83
CA ARG A 307 1.19 -21.18 10.39
C ARG A 307 0.54 -20.51 11.61
N TYR A 308 1.37 -20.17 12.60
CA TYR A 308 0.93 -19.31 13.69
C TYR A 308 0.73 -17.89 13.18
N ARG A 309 -0.42 -17.30 13.48
CA ARG A 309 -0.71 -15.90 13.17
C ARG A 309 -0.18 -14.96 14.26
N ASP A 310 -0.38 -15.38 15.50
CA ASP A 310 0.14 -14.76 16.71
C ASP A 310 0.28 -15.80 17.84
N ALA A 311 0.83 -15.39 18.98
CA ALA A 311 1.08 -16.29 20.12
C ALA A 311 -0.20 -16.83 20.78
N LYS A 312 -1.38 -16.27 20.49
CA LYS A 312 -2.65 -16.59 21.19
C LYS A 312 -3.56 -17.49 20.37
N VAL A 313 -3.43 -17.45 19.05
CA VAL A 313 -4.25 -18.21 18.11
C VAL A 313 -3.45 -19.45 17.65
N GLY A 314 -4.11 -20.59 17.54
CA GLY A 314 -3.51 -21.80 16.98
C GLY A 314 -3.04 -21.59 15.53
N LYS A 315 -2.46 -22.64 14.94
CA LYS A 315 -2.06 -22.60 13.54
C LYS A 315 -3.28 -22.53 12.64
N LEU A 316 -3.27 -21.59 11.69
CA LEU A 316 -4.24 -21.40 10.64
C LEU A 316 -3.60 -21.75 9.29
N ARG A 317 -4.42 -22.08 8.31
CA ARG A 317 -3.95 -22.21 6.93
C ARG A 317 -3.50 -20.84 6.43
N TRP A 318 -2.27 -20.81 5.96
CA TRP A 318 -1.64 -19.64 5.38
C TRP A 318 -1.05 -20.01 4.03
N TRP A 319 -1.26 -19.16 3.06
CA TRP A 319 -0.72 -19.42 1.72
C TRP A 319 -0.30 -18.16 1.01
N GLY A 320 0.67 -18.35 0.12
CA GLY A 320 1.03 -17.41 -0.90
C GLY A 320 0.65 -17.93 -2.28
N GLU A 321 0.09 -17.07 -3.13
CA GLU A 321 -0.32 -17.43 -4.48
C GLU A 321 0.17 -16.43 -5.51
N VAL A 322 0.58 -16.94 -6.67
CA VAL A 322 0.98 -16.12 -7.82
C VAL A 322 -0.26 -15.67 -8.55
N MET A 323 -0.41 -14.37 -8.70
CA MET A 323 -1.48 -13.75 -9.47
C MET A 323 -0.93 -13.32 -10.84
N PRO A 324 -1.31 -13.97 -11.95
CA PRO A 324 -0.88 -13.52 -13.27
C PRO A 324 -1.46 -12.14 -13.56
N VAL A 325 -0.59 -11.20 -13.91
CA VAL A 325 -1.00 -9.87 -14.34
C VAL A 325 -0.68 -9.71 -15.82
N ASN A 326 -1.74 -9.65 -16.61
CA ASN A 326 -1.61 -9.32 -18.01
C ASN A 326 -1.40 -7.81 -18.15
N ASN A 327 -0.17 -7.36 -18.38
CA ASN A 327 0.10 -5.95 -18.64
C ASN A 327 0.29 -5.71 -20.15
N ARG A 328 -0.09 -4.51 -20.58
CA ARG A 328 -0.03 -4.08 -21.99
C ARG A 328 1.39 -4.02 -22.57
N THR A 329 2.43 -4.22 -21.78
CA THR A 329 3.84 -4.13 -22.18
C THR A 329 4.50 -5.50 -22.41
N GLY A 330 3.74 -6.61 -22.27
CA GLY A 330 4.25 -7.97 -22.48
C GLY A 330 5.24 -8.46 -21.40
N ARG A 331 5.53 -7.69 -20.36
CA ARG A 331 6.29 -8.15 -19.21
C ARG A 331 5.37 -8.88 -18.26
N LEU A 332 5.69 -10.12 -17.91
CA LEU A 332 5.09 -10.84 -16.78
C LEU A 332 5.48 -10.10 -15.49
N VAL A 333 4.60 -9.24 -15.02
CA VAL A 333 4.74 -8.67 -13.68
C VAL A 333 4.17 -9.70 -12.72
N THR A 334 5.02 -10.36 -11.97
CA THR A 334 4.60 -11.32 -10.96
C THR A 334 3.99 -10.55 -9.80
N ARG A 335 2.68 -10.70 -9.66
CA ARG A 335 1.93 -10.23 -8.52
C ARG A 335 1.68 -11.40 -7.59
N PHE A 336 1.94 -11.20 -6.31
CA PHE A 336 1.87 -12.24 -5.31
C PHE A 336 0.92 -11.82 -4.19
N ALA A 337 0.01 -12.70 -3.80
CA ALA A 337 -0.95 -12.46 -2.74
C ALA A 337 -0.73 -13.43 -1.57
N VAL A 338 -0.77 -12.91 -0.36
CA VAL A 338 -0.63 -13.69 0.88
C VAL A 338 -1.93 -13.60 1.67
N SER A 339 -2.45 -14.76 2.07
CA SER A 339 -3.77 -14.90 2.67
C SER A 339 -3.78 -15.81 3.89
N TRP A 340 -4.78 -15.60 4.74
CA TRP A 340 -5.16 -16.47 5.85
C TRP A 340 -6.56 -17.05 5.61
N GLU A 341 -6.83 -18.26 6.09
CA GLU A 341 -8.12 -18.94 5.89
C GLU A 341 -9.32 -18.19 6.52
N ASP A 342 -9.10 -17.45 7.58
CA ASP A 342 -10.12 -16.67 8.28
C ASP A 342 -10.31 -15.25 7.70
N GLU A 343 -9.55 -14.89 6.65
CA GLU A 343 -9.66 -13.62 5.96
C GLU A 343 -10.15 -13.80 4.52
N GLY A 344 -11.24 -13.14 4.17
CA GLY A 344 -11.83 -13.22 2.83
C GLY A 344 -11.04 -12.51 1.72
N THR A 345 -9.93 -11.82 2.07
CA THR A 345 -9.07 -11.07 1.14
C THR A 345 -7.62 -11.14 1.57
N PRO A 346 -6.66 -11.10 0.64
CA PRO A 346 -5.25 -11.08 0.98
C PRO A 346 -4.90 -9.93 1.94
N TRP A 347 -4.10 -10.23 2.95
CA TRP A 347 -3.59 -9.21 3.86
C TRP A 347 -2.36 -8.48 3.31
N LEU A 348 -1.60 -9.15 2.43
CA LEU A 348 -0.44 -8.59 1.75
C LEU A 348 -0.51 -8.94 0.26
N VAL A 349 -0.36 -7.95 -0.60
CA VAL A 349 -0.20 -8.14 -2.04
C VAL A 349 1.10 -7.48 -2.44
N ILE A 350 1.96 -8.23 -3.10
CA ILE A 350 3.28 -7.78 -3.56
C ILE A 350 3.29 -7.77 -5.08
N GLN A 351 3.80 -6.71 -5.66
CA GLN A 351 4.23 -6.62 -7.04
C GLN A 351 5.74 -6.48 -7.05
N ILE A 352 6.45 -7.53 -7.47
CA ILE A 352 7.91 -7.53 -7.53
C ILE A 352 8.35 -6.61 -8.66
N GLU A 353 9.25 -5.68 -8.35
CA GLU A 353 9.86 -4.74 -9.30
C GLU A 353 11.27 -5.19 -9.69
N ASP A 354 12.01 -5.74 -8.73
CA ASP A 354 13.39 -6.18 -8.94
C ASP A 354 13.79 -7.29 -7.97
N ILE A 355 14.67 -8.19 -8.40
CA ILE A 355 15.34 -9.18 -7.56
C ILE A 355 16.83 -9.16 -7.90
N VAL A 356 17.65 -8.84 -6.91
CA VAL A 356 19.12 -8.87 -7.03
C VAL A 356 19.66 -10.08 -6.29
N PHE A 357 20.42 -10.92 -7.00
CA PHE A 357 21.00 -12.14 -6.45
C PHE A 357 22.47 -11.97 -6.06
N ASN A 358 22.91 -12.77 -5.08
CA ASN A 358 24.30 -12.93 -4.66
C ASN A 358 24.99 -11.63 -4.23
N SER A 359 24.20 -10.64 -3.74
CA SER A 359 24.76 -9.40 -3.20
C SER A 359 25.10 -9.53 -1.71
N GLY A 360 26.01 -8.68 -1.23
CA GLY A 360 26.49 -8.70 0.16
C GLY A 360 25.46 -8.15 1.14
N VAL A 361 24.53 -8.97 1.62
CA VAL A 361 23.41 -8.57 2.50
C VAL A 361 23.63 -8.91 3.98
N SER A 362 24.62 -9.74 4.32
CA SER A 362 24.81 -10.29 5.68
C SER A 362 24.92 -9.18 6.74
N SER A 363 25.68 -8.14 6.48
CA SER A 363 25.85 -7.02 7.42
C SER A 363 24.55 -6.27 7.65
N TYR A 364 23.73 -6.07 6.60
CA TYR A 364 22.43 -5.41 6.70
C TYR A 364 21.43 -6.27 7.49
N ILE A 365 21.37 -7.58 7.21
CA ILE A 365 20.44 -8.49 7.88
C ILE A 365 20.72 -8.51 9.39
N ARG A 366 21.98 -8.47 9.80
CA ARG A 366 22.41 -8.53 11.20
C ARG A 366 22.44 -7.18 11.93
N GLN A 367 22.12 -6.07 11.26
CA GLN A 367 22.04 -4.77 11.95
C GLN A 367 20.91 -4.76 12.98
N THR A 368 21.23 -4.32 14.18
CA THR A 368 20.23 -4.00 15.22
C THR A 368 19.68 -2.62 14.99
N GLY A 369 18.38 -2.46 15.10
CA GLY A 369 17.70 -1.18 14.95
C GLY A 369 16.68 -1.15 13.81
N SER A 370 15.92 -0.06 13.81
CA SER A 370 14.81 0.15 12.88
C SER A 370 15.22 0.92 11.65
#